data_51cd67a91fee9cfec6718c672284d399
#
_entry.id   51cd67a91fee9cfec6718c672284d399
#
_cell.length_a   1.000
_cell.length_b   1.000
_cell.length_c   1.000
_cell.angle_alpha   90.00
_cell.angle_beta   90.00
_cell.angle_gamma   90.00
#
_symmetry.space_group_name_H-M   'P 1'
#
loop_
_entity.id
_entity.type
_entity.pdbx_description
1 polymer ?
#
loop_
_entity_poly.entity_id
_entity_poly.type
_entity_poly.pdbx_seq_one_letter_code
_entity_poly.pdbx_strand_id
1 'polypeptide(L)'
;MRKYFGTDGVRGVANTELTCDLAYKLGRAGGYVLAQGKDKVKVIVGKDTRVSGDMLEAALVAGLMSVGCDVVTVGVIPTPGVAYLTKKYEADCGVVISASHNPVEYNGIKFFNKDGYKLDDAVELEIEGYIDNIEKVDYHPVGEKVGRKIFVHNAQRDYIDYLKSIVNVDFKGLKVVLDCANGAAYKVAPTIFSELGANVVTINSEPDGNNINDKCGSTHPEKLQEDVVKHKANLGLAYDGDADRLIAVDENGNIVDGDHIMVLSAIHLKNKGKLAQDTLVVTVMSNIGLTIAAKEHGINLATTAVGDRYVLEEMKNSGYNLGGEQSGHMIFLDYNTTGDGVLSSLVLAQIVLEEGKNLSELAAVMTQYPQVLVNARIKNENKNKYMEYPEIKYEIERIEKLLDGCGRVLIRPSGTEPLVRVMLEGENQEEINEMANGLVDLILSKI
;
A
#
# COMPACT_ATOMS: atom_id res chain seq x y z
N MET A 1 -15.45 1.34 19.70
CA MET A 1 -15.54 0.87 18.29
C MET A 1 -15.20 2.05 17.41
N ARG A 2 -14.27 1.94 16.47
CA ARG A 2 -13.91 3.02 15.55
C ARG A 2 -15.13 3.41 14.70
N LYS A 3 -15.33 4.69 14.49
CA LYS A 3 -16.47 5.23 13.76
C LYS A 3 -16.05 5.85 12.41
N TYR A 4 -14.93 6.56 12.40
CA TYR A 4 -14.42 7.28 11.25
C TYR A 4 -13.15 6.66 10.67
N PHE A 5 -12.17 6.30 11.53
CA PHE A 5 -10.93 5.66 11.08
C PHE A 5 -11.15 4.18 10.76
N GLY A 6 -10.84 3.83 9.52
CA GLY A 6 -10.70 2.44 9.07
C GLY A 6 -9.31 1.88 9.36
N THR A 7 -8.89 0.89 8.59
CA THR A 7 -7.51 0.32 8.64
C THR A 7 -6.47 1.27 8.06
N ASP A 8 -6.88 2.23 7.23
CA ASP A 8 -5.99 3.13 6.49
C ASP A 8 -6.57 4.56 6.43
N GLY A 9 -6.74 5.18 7.59
CA GLY A 9 -7.28 6.52 7.72
C GLY A 9 -8.81 6.59 7.60
N VAL A 10 -9.32 7.80 7.38
CA VAL A 10 -10.74 8.09 7.15
C VAL A 10 -10.99 8.11 5.66
N ARG A 11 -11.87 7.24 5.14
CA ARG A 11 -12.22 7.14 3.72
C ARG A 11 -13.72 7.25 3.51
N GLY A 12 -14.12 7.75 2.35
CA GLY A 12 -15.52 7.80 1.93
C GLY A 12 -15.70 8.43 0.57
N VAL A 13 -16.93 8.42 0.08
CA VAL A 13 -17.31 9.16 -1.13
C VAL A 13 -17.18 10.65 -0.82
N ALA A 14 -16.32 11.34 -1.61
CA ALA A 14 -16.00 12.73 -1.39
C ALA A 14 -17.26 13.61 -1.50
N ASN A 15 -17.35 14.61 -0.61
CA ASN A 15 -18.45 15.57 -0.51
C ASN A 15 -19.84 14.99 -0.08
N THR A 16 -19.92 13.68 0.16
CA THR A 16 -21.15 13.04 0.70
C THR A 16 -20.88 12.35 2.03
N GLU A 17 -19.86 11.50 2.10
CA GLU A 17 -19.40 10.81 3.31
C GLU A 17 -18.18 11.53 3.91
N LEU A 18 -17.16 11.77 3.10
CA LEU A 18 -15.98 12.58 3.45
C LEU A 18 -16.23 14.02 3.00
N THR A 19 -16.93 14.78 3.85
CA THR A 19 -17.33 16.16 3.59
C THR A 19 -16.26 17.18 4.02
N CYS A 20 -16.37 18.43 3.56
CA CYS A 20 -15.55 19.55 4.07
C CYS A 20 -15.69 19.74 5.58
N ASP A 21 -16.88 19.54 6.14
CA ASP A 21 -17.13 19.66 7.59
C ASP A 21 -16.33 18.57 8.35
N LEU A 22 -16.36 17.33 7.86
CA LEU A 22 -15.57 16.25 8.46
C LEU A 22 -14.06 16.49 8.31
N ALA A 23 -13.60 16.94 7.14
CA ALA A 23 -12.18 17.26 6.93
C ALA A 23 -11.70 18.41 7.84
N TYR A 24 -12.52 19.45 8.02
CA TYR A 24 -12.24 20.52 8.98
C TYR A 24 -12.16 19.98 10.42
N LYS A 25 -13.12 19.15 10.83
CA LYS A 25 -13.12 18.55 12.17
C LYS A 25 -11.92 17.62 12.39
N LEU A 26 -11.56 16.83 11.38
CA LEU A 26 -10.34 16.00 11.40
C LEU A 26 -9.08 16.84 11.60
N GLY A 27 -8.97 17.96 10.85
CA GLY A 27 -7.85 18.89 11.00
C GLY A 27 -7.82 19.54 12.39
N ARG A 28 -8.96 20.01 12.89
CA ARG A 28 -9.07 20.66 14.18
C ARG A 28 -8.80 19.69 15.34
N ALA A 29 -9.45 18.51 15.34
CA ALA A 29 -9.27 17.50 16.37
C ALA A 29 -7.85 16.89 16.31
N GLY A 30 -7.37 16.50 15.11
CA GLY A 30 -6.03 15.95 14.93
C GLY A 30 -4.94 16.93 15.34
N GLY A 31 -5.04 18.19 14.90
CA GLY A 31 -4.13 19.24 15.32
C GLY A 31 -4.10 19.48 16.83
N TYR A 32 -5.28 19.46 17.47
CA TYR A 32 -5.40 19.63 18.93
C TYR A 32 -4.74 18.46 19.69
N VAL A 33 -5.02 17.22 19.30
CA VAL A 33 -4.43 16.03 19.94
C VAL A 33 -2.90 16.02 19.76
N LEU A 34 -2.42 16.32 18.56
CA LEU A 34 -0.99 16.31 18.26
C LEU A 34 -0.22 17.51 18.87
N ALA A 35 -0.94 18.61 19.19
CA ALA A 35 -0.36 19.81 19.82
C ALA A 35 -0.22 19.70 21.34
N GLN A 36 -0.78 18.67 21.98
CA GLN A 36 -0.74 18.54 23.42
C GLN A 36 0.70 18.65 23.98
N GLY A 37 0.92 19.67 24.81
CA GLY A 37 2.23 19.92 25.44
C GLY A 37 3.28 20.62 24.55
N LYS A 38 2.89 21.17 23.39
CA LYS A 38 3.79 21.89 22.48
C LYS A 38 3.32 23.30 22.20
N ASP A 39 4.24 24.24 22.16
CA ASP A 39 3.93 25.66 21.83
C ASP A 39 3.58 25.86 20.35
N LYS A 40 4.17 25.07 19.45
CA LYS A 40 3.92 25.07 18.00
C LYS A 40 4.01 23.66 17.45
N VAL A 41 3.12 23.34 16.53
CA VAL A 41 3.08 22.07 15.80
C VAL A 41 3.21 22.35 14.31
N LYS A 42 4.10 21.62 13.65
CA LYS A 42 4.27 21.64 12.20
C LYS A 42 3.65 20.41 11.58
N VAL A 43 2.77 20.60 10.59
CA VAL A 43 2.09 19.51 9.88
C VAL A 43 2.39 19.58 8.40
N ILE A 44 2.87 18.48 7.82
CA ILE A 44 3.02 18.34 6.35
C ILE A 44 1.66 17.87 5.79
N VAL A 45 1.22 18.47 4.69
CA VAL A 45 0.00 18.04 3.98
C VAL A 45 0.33 17.85 2.50
N GLY A 46 0.16 16.61 2.02
CA GLY A 46 0.24 16.23 0.62
C GLY A 46 -1.04 15.58 0.13
N LYS A 47 -1.18 15.40 -1.18
CA LYS A 47 -2.37 14.79 -1.79
C LYS A 47 -2.04 14.07 -3.08
N ASP A 48 -2.97 13.23 -3.54
CA ASP A 48 -2.98 12.69 -4.90
C ASP A 48 -3.61 13.69 -5.91
N THR A 49 -3.93 13.22 -7.08
CA THR A 49 -4.40 14.08 -8.20
C THR A 49 -5.91 14.27 -8.25
N ARG A 50 -6.69 13.68 -7.32
CA ARG A 50 -8.17 13.80 -7.30
C ARG A 50 -8.62 15.25 -7.19
N VAL A 51 -9.59 15.65 -8.00
CA VAL A 51 -10.19 16.99 -7.96
C VAL A 51 -10.74 17.35 -6.57
N SER A 52 -11.31 16.37 -5.86
CA SER A 52 -11.81 16.54 -4.48
C SER A 52 -10.70 16.84 -3.46
N GLY A 53 -9.43 16.57 -3.80
CA GLY A 53 -8.28 16.83 -2.95
C GLY A 53 -8.12 18.32 -2.59
N ASP A 54 -8.39 19.23 -3.54
CA ASP A 54 -8.28 20.68 -3.30
C ASP A 54 -9.25 21.17 -2.24
N MET A 55 -10.50 20.71 -2.35
CA MET A 55 -11.57 21.04 -1.41
C MET A 55 -11.29 20.50 -0.01
N LEU A 56 -10.87 19.23 0.07
CA LEU A 56 -10.56 18.57 1.35
C LEU A 56 -9.30 19.17 2.00
N GLU A 57 -8.26 19.49 1.20
CA GLU A 57 -7.05 20.17 1.69
C GLU A 57 -7.40 21.52 2.31
N ALA A 58 -8.20 22.33 1.63
CA ALA A 58 -8.58 23.64 2.13
C ALA A 58 -9.29 23.55 3.50
N ALA A 59 -10.23 22.62 3.64
CA ALA A 59 -10.97 22.39 4.88
C ALA A 59 -10.08 21.84 6.01
N LEU A 60 -9.28 20.81 5.72
CA LEU A 60 -8.35 20.21 6.69
C LEU A 60 -7.32 21.24 7.20
N VAL A 61 -6.71 22.00 6.28
CA VAL A 61 -5.72 23.04 6.60
C VAL A 61 -6.35 24.12 7.48
N ALA A 62 -7.57 24.57 7.19
CA ALA A 62 -8.29 25.51 8.02
C ALA A 62 -8.51 24.98 9.45
N GLY A 63 -8.88 23.70 9.58
CA GLY A 63 -9.01 23.00 10.85
C GLY A 63 -7.72 22.98 11.66
N LEU A 64 -6.61 22.56 11.04
CA LEU A 64 -5.29 22.52 11.66
C LEU A 64 -4.84 23.92 12.12
N MET A 65 -4.95 24.92 11.24
CA MET A 65 -4.55 26.29 11.56
C MET A 65 -5.38 26.90 12.69
N SER A 66 -6.65 26.53 12.80
CA SER A 66 -7.57 27.01 13.84
C SER A 66 -7.16 26.62 15.27
N VAL A 67 -6.28 25.64 15.41
CA VAL A 67 -5.68 25.19 16.69
C VAL A 67 -4.18 25.48 16.76
N GLY A 68 -3.69 26.41 15.93
CA GLY A 68 -2.32 26.93 16.02
C GLY A 68 -1.26 26.10 15.28
N CYS A 69 -1.63 25.08 14.52
CA CYS A 69 -0.65 24.29 13.74
C CYS A 69 -0.15 25.09 12.52
N ASP A 70 1.16 25.14 12.34
CA ASP A 70 1.77 25.61 11.11
C ASP A 70 1.72 24.48 10.06
N VAL A 71 1.05 24.73 8.93
CA VAL A 71 0.78 23.72 7.90
C VAL A 71 1.68 23.96 6.69
N VAL A 72 2.51 22.98 6.37
CA VAL A 72 3.36 22.95 5.20
C VAL A 72 2.70 22.11 4.12
N THR A 73 2.15 22.77 3.09
CA THR A 73 1.56 22.06 1.96
C THR A 73 2.61 21.76 0.91
N VAL A 74 2.66 20.50 0.44
CA VAL A 74 3.67 20.00 -0.50
C VAL A 74 3.09 19.66 -1.88
N GLY A 75 1.78 19.88 -2.06
CA GLY A 75 1.08 19.62 -3.31
C GLY A 75 0.87 18.14 -3.61
N VAL A 76 0.83 17.80 -4.90
CA VAL A 76 0.67 16.40 -5.35
C VAL A 76 2.00 15.67 -5.17
N ILE A 77 1.99 14.60 -4.37
CA ILE A 77 3.16 13.79 -4.06
C ILE A 77 2.70 12.37 -3.63
N PRO A 78 3.50 11.31 -3.90
CA PRO A 78 3.24 9.99 -3.36
C PRO A 78 3.04 9.96 -1.85
N THR A 79 2.16 9.07 -1.36
CA THR A 79 1.94 8.85 0.09
C THR A 79 3.26 8.62 0.84
N PRO A 80 4.17 7.73 0.38
CA PRO A 80 5.48 7.56 1.02
C PRO A 80 6.36 8.81 1.00
N GLY A 81 6.17 9.69 0.04
CA GLY A 81 6.86 11.00 -0.01
C GLY A 81 6.45 11.89 1.16
N VAL A 82 5.17 11.87 1.58
CA VAL A 82 4.73 12.62 2.77
C VAL A 82 5.35 12.03 4.05
N ALA A 83 5.37 10.71 4.18
CA ALA A 83 6.02 10.04 5.33
C ALA A 83 7.51 10.43 5.43
N TYR A 84 8.24 10.40 4.31
CA TYR A 84 9.63 10.83 4.24
C TYR A 84 9.82 12.32 4.59
N LEU A 85 9.02 13.21 3.99
CA LEU A 85 9.14 14.66 4.21
C LEU A 85 8.75 15.06 5.63
N THR A 86 7.87 14.33 6.30
CA THR A 86 7.55 14.53 7.72
C THR A 86 8.81 14.43 8.56
N LYS A 87 9.62 13.41 8.34
CA LYS A 87 10.92 13.25 9.01
C LYS A 87 11.94 14.30 8.55
N LYS A 88 12.09 14.48 7.23
CA LYS A 88 13.09 15.39 6.65
C LYS A 88 12.89 16.84 7.10
N TYR A 89 11.66 17.29 7.20
CA TYR A 89 11.36 18.67 7.60
C TYR A 89 11.13 18.83 9.11
N GLU A 90 11.41 17.77 9.89
CA GLU A 90 11.22 17.76 11.33
C GLU A 90 9.81 18.23 11.72
N ALA A 91 8.80 17.68 11.03
CA ALA A 91 7.41 17.96 11.31
C ALA A 91 6.87 17.02 12.39
N ASP A 92 5.89 17.49 13.14
CA ASP A 92 5.25 16.70 14.20
C ASP A 92 4.28 15.66 13.64
N CYS A 93 3.77 15.92 12.42
CA CYS A 93 2.79 15.07 11.77
C CYS A 93 2.84 15.24 10.25
N GLY A 94 2.54 14.18 9.53
CA GLY A 94 2.22 14.19 8.11
C GLY A 94 0.76 13.84 7.86
N VAL A 95 0.15 14.43 6.85
CA VAL A 95 -1.21 14.09 6.41
C VAL A 95 -1.23 13.92 4.90
N VAL A 96 -1.84 12.84 4.44
CA VAL A 96 -2.08 12.59 3.03
C VAL A 96 -3.58 12.58 2.75
N ILE A 97 -3.95 13.26 1.67
CA ILE A 97 -5.33 13.25 1.14
C ILE A 97 -5.34 12.38 -0.10
N SER A 98 -5.76 11.13 0.06
CA SER A 98 -5.86 10.13 -1.00
C SER A 98 -6.72 8.94 -0.58
N ALA A 99 -7.33 8.29 -1.57
CA ALA A 99 -8.00 6.99 -1.41
C ALA A 99 -7.27 5.86 -2.18
N SER A 100 -5.95 6.00 -2.42
CA SER A 100 -5.10 4.97 -3.06
C SER A 100 -5.68 4.53 -4.42
N HIS A 101 -5.97 3.25 -4.57
CA HIS A 101 -6.47 2.64 -5.81
C HIS A 101 -7.99 2.78 -6.05
N ASN A 102 -8.73 3.41 -5.13
CA ASN A 102 -10.18 3.58 -5.30
C ASN A 102 -10.50 4.49 -6.51
N PRO A 103 -11.71 4.37 -7.10
CA PRO A 103 -12.21 5.30 -8.13
C PRO A 103 -12.22 6.76 -7.65
N VAL A 104 -12.36 7.69 -8.59
CA VAL A 104 -12.24 9.15 -8.36
C VAL A 104 -13.27 9.71 -7.38
N GLU A 105 -14.44 9.09 -7.27
CA GLU A 105 -15.51 9.49 -6.35
C GLU A 105 -15.11 9.40 -4.88
N TYR A 106 -14.16 8.52 -4.57
CA TYR A 106 -13.65 8.34 -3.21
C TYR A 106 -12.48 9.26 -2.93
N ASN A 107 -12.32 9.62 -1.66
CA ASN A 107 -11.09 10.21 -1.14
C ASN A 107 -10.85 9.72 0.30
N GLY A 108 -9.69 10.07 0.87
CA GLY A 108 -9.31 9.68 2.21
C GLY A 108 -8.38 10.67 2.86
N ILE A 109 -8.27 10.62 4.17
CA ILE A 109 -7.33 11.41 4.96
C ILE A 109 -6.59 10.46 5.89
N LYS A 110 -5.26 10.36 5.70
CA LYS A 110 -4.36 9.49 6.46
C LYS A 110 -3.38 10.34 7.25
N PHE A 111 -3.13 9.98 8.50
CA PHE A 111 -2.18 10.67 9.36
C PHE A 111 -0.92 9.84 9.59
N PHE A 112 0.21 10.52 9.63
CA PHE A 112 1.51 9.95 10.00
C PHE A 112 2.06 10.70 11.23
N ASN A 113 2.68 9.98 12.14
CA ASN A 113 3.38 10.58 13.26
C ASN A 113 4.71 11.23 12.81
N LYS A 114 5.43 11.90 13.71
CA LYS A 114 6.71 12.57 13.45
C LYS A 114 7.80 11.67 12.86
N ASP A 115 7.71 10.37 13.10
CA ASP A 115 8.66 9.37 12.62
C ASP A 115 8.26 8.78 11.28
N GLY A 116 7.15 9.28 10.66
CA GLY A 116 6.64 8.86 9.36
C GLY A 116 5.84 7.55 9.38
N TYR A 117 5.49 7.04 10.56
CA TYR A 117 4.59 5.90 10.70
C TYR A 117 3.13 6.35 10.79
N LYS A 118 2.18 5.49 10.38
CA LYS A 118 0.76 5.71 10.65
C LYS A 118 0.52 5.91 12.15
N LEU A 119 -0.51 6.69 12.51
CA LEU A 119 -0.86 6.90 13.91
C LEU A 119 -1.25 5.58 14.59
N ASP A 120 -0.96 5.49 15.89
CA ASP A 120 -1.42 4.40 16.71
C ASP A 120 -2.94 4.48 16.95
N ASP A 121 -3.59 3.32 17.12
CA ASP A 121 -5.04 3.21 17.35
C ASP A 121 -5.56 4.09 18.48
N ALA A 122 -4.78 4.22 19.56
CA ALA A 122 -5.13 5.03 20.72
C ALA A 122 -5.25 6.52 20.33
N VAL A 123 -4.34 7.02 19.49
CA VAL A 123 -4.35 8.40 19.02
C VAL A 123 -5.50 8.63 18.04
N GLU A 124 -5.76 7.69 17.12
CA GLU A 124 -6.90 7.77 16.21
C GLU A 124 -8.25 7.79 16.96
N LEU A 125 -8.41 6.95 17.99
CA LEU A 125 -9.60 6.93 18.84
C LEU A 125 -9.77 8.24 19.65
N GLU A 126 -8.67 8.83 20.11
CA GLU A 126 -8.70 10.13 20.78
C GLU A 126 -9.17 11.23 19.83
N ILE A 127 -8.65 11.24 18.58
CA ILE A 127 -9.10 12.17 17.54
C ILE A 127 -10.60 11.99 17.25
N GLU A 128 -11.07 10.74 17.10
CA GLU A 128 -12.52 10.46 16.92
C GLU A 128 -13.38 11.02 18.05
N GLY A 129 -12.92 10.88 19.29
CA GLY A 129 -13.62 11.41 20.45
C GLY A 129 -13.82 12.93 20.39
N TYR A 130 -12.86 13.66 19.81
CA TYR A 130 -12.98 15.10 19.58
C TYR A 130 -13.81 15.44 18.33
N ILE A 131 -13.80 14.61 17.29
CA ILE A 131 -14.66 14.85 16.11
C ILE A 131 -16.13 14.84 16.49
N ASP A 132 -16.56 13.88 17.31
CA ASP A 132 -17.95 13.79 17.78
C ASP A 132 -18.33 14.86 18.81
N ASN A 133 -17.34 15.49 19.43
CA ASN A 133 -17.50 16.53 20.46
C ASN A 133 -16.58 17.71 20.17
N ILE A 134 -16.66 18.28 18.98
CA ILE A 134 -15.71 19.29 18.50
C ILE A 134 -15.69 20.55 19.38
N GLU A 135 -16.76 20.82 20.11
CA GLU A 135 -16.86 21.90 21.09
C GLU A 135 -15.91 21.70 22.31
N LYS A 136 -15.47 20.47 22.58
CA LYS A 136 -14.49 20.17 23.64
C LYS A 136 -13.06 20.52 23.23
N VAL A 137 -12.82 20.82 21.95
CA VAL A 137 -11.55 21.38 21.50
C VAL A 137 -11.52 22.85 21.92
N ASP A 138 -11.25 23.07 23.21
CA ASP A 138 -11.27 24.40 23.85
C ASP A 138 -9.90 25.09 23.75
N TYR A 139 -9.40 25.20 22.51
CA TYR A 139 -8.20 25.98 22.22
C TYR A 139 -8.45 26.85 20.98
N HIS A 140 -8.45 28.16 21.21
CA HIS A 140 -8.79 29.20 20.23
C HIS A 140 -7.66 30.24 20.17
N PRO A 141 -6.52 29.89 19.54
CA PRO A 141 -5.40 30.81 19.44
C PRO A 141 -5.77 32.08 18.66
N VAL A 142 -5.22 33.20 19.08
CA VAL A 142 -5.47 34.51 18.46
C VAL A 142 -4.18 35.19 18.05
N GLY A 143 -4.26 36.08 17.06
CA GLY A 143 -3.12 36.85 16.57
C GLY A 143 -2.00 35.97 16.04
N GLU A 144 -0.80 36.14 16.54
CA GLU A 144 0.41 35.41 16.11
C GLU A 144 0.41 33.91 16.45
N LYS A 145 -0.50 33.49 17.33
CA LYS A 145 -0.65 32.07 17.72
C LYS A 145 -1.54 31.27 16.76
N VAL A 146 -2.26 31.94 15.84
CA VAL A 146 -2.97 31.24 14.77
C VAL A 146 -1.95 30.58 13.84
N GLY A 147 -2.22 29.35 13.41
CA GLY A 147 -1.33 28.60 12.51
C GLY A 147 -1.19 29.27 11.13
N ARG A 148 -0.08 29.02 10.47
CA ARG A 148 0.22 29.56 9.13
C ARG A 148 0.22 28.46 8.08
N LYS A 149 -0.25 28.80 6.86
CA LYS A 149 -0.04 27.93 5.68
C LYS A 149 1.23 28.37 4.96
N ILE A 150 2.11 27.39 4.70
CA ILE A 150 3.36 27.57 3.97
C ILE A 150 3.36 26.57 2.80
N PHE A 151 3.65 27.04 1.59
CA PHE A 151 3.82 26.15 0.45
C PHE A 151 5.30 25.91 0.17
N VAL A 152 5.72 24.64 0.08
CA VAL A 152 7.10 24.26 -0.22
C VAL A 152 7.20 23.76 -1.66
N HIS A 153 7.82 24.58 -2.53
CA HIS A 153 7.95 24.28 -3.96
C HIS A 153 8.87 23.09 -4.27
N ASN A 154 9.88 22.84 -3.43
CA ASN A 154 10.93 21.85 -3.69
C ASN A 154 10.63 20.47 -3.05
N ALA A 155 9.48 20.27 -2.45
CA ALA A 155 9.14 19.05 -1.72
C ALA A 155 9.25 17.78 -2.60
N GLN A 156 8.74 17.84 -3.83
CA GLN A 156 8.89 16.72 -4.79
C GLN A 156 10.36 16.47 -5.13
N ARG A 157 11.16 17.52 -5.34
CA ARG A 157 12.60 17.42 -5.63
C ARG A 157 13.35 16.75 -4.48
N ASP A 158 13.05 17.14 -3.26
CA ASP A 158 13.64 16.54 -2.06
C ASP A 158 13.38 15.03 -1.95
N TYR A 159 12.17 14.59 -2.31
CA TYR A 159 11.82 13.15 -2.33
C TYR A 159 12.50 12.44 -3.51
N ILE A 160 12.54 13.05 -4.70
CA ILE A 160 13.24 12.52 -5.87
C ILE A 160 14.73 12.33 -5.57
N ASP A 161 15.39 13.34 -5.01
CA ASP A 161 16.82 13.25 -4.70
C ASP A 161 17.12 12.20 -3.63
N TYR A 162 16.22 12.04 -2.66
CA TYR A 162 16.33 10.97 -1.68
C TYR A 162 16.25 9.60 -2.34
N LEU A 163 15.22 9.32 -3.14
CA LEU A 163 15.05 8.03 -3.78
C LEU A 163 16.22 7.70 -4.71
N LYS A 164 16.72 8.68 -5.46
CA LYS A 164 17.92 8.51 -6.30
C LYS A 164 19.16 8.15 -5.48
N SER A 165 19.28 8.65 -4.25
CA SER A 165 20.43 8.35 -3.39
C SER A 165 20.47 6.89 -2.89
N ILE A 166 19.36 6.17 -2.99
CA ILE A 166 19.25 4.76 -2.58
C ILE A 166 19.86 3.84 -3.64
N VAL A 167 19.77 4.24 -4.92
CA VAL A 167 20.21 3.43 -6.07
C VAL A 167 21.66 3.72 -6.39
N ASN A 168 22.44 2.66 -6.61
CA ASN A 168 23.88 2.75 -6.86
C ASN A 168 24.30 2.31 -8.29
N VAL A 169 23.34 2.24 -9.22
CA VAL A 169 23.57 1.81 -10.61
C VAL A 169 23.04 2.85 -11.59
N ASP A 170 23.71 2.97 -12.73
CA ASP A 170 23.25 3.78 -13.87
C ASP A 170 22.21 2.97 -14.66
N PHE A 171 21.07 3.57 -14.94
CA PHE A 171 19.98 2.94 -15.71
C PHE A 171 20.14 3.10 -17.22
N LYS A 172 21.29 3.56 -17.67
CA LYS A 172 21.61 3.68 -19.09
C LYS A 172 21.45 2.33 -19.81
N GLY A 173 20.68 2.34 -20.89
CA GLY A 173 20.35 1.13 -21.65
C GLY A 173 19.08 0.41 -21.20
N LEU A 174 18.58 0.72 -20.03
CA LEU A 174 17.28 0.22 -19.57
C LEU A 174 16.15 1.00 -20.24
N LYS A 175 15.23 0.31 -20.88
CA LYS A 175 13.99 0.90 -21.41
C LYS A 175 12.81 0.47 -20.56
N VAL A 176 12.04 1.43 -20.05
CA VAL A 176 10.91 1.17 -19.14
C VAL A 176 9.64 1.83 -19.66
N VAL A 177 8.50 1.17 -19.42
CA VAL A 177 7.17 1.78 -19.54
C VAL A 177 6.63 2.03 -18.14
N LEU A 178 6.27 3.26 -17.83
CA LEU A 178 5.72 3.66 -16.53
C LEU A 178 4.23 3.99 -16.67
N ASP A 179 3.38 3.24 -15.99
CA ASP A 179 1.97 3.57 -15.82
C ASP A 179 1.80 4.29 -14.49
N CYS A 180 1.54 5.59 -14.57
CA CYS A 180 1.42 6.45 -13.40
C CYS A 180 0.00 6.54 -12.83
N ALA A 181 -0.95 5.74 -13.33
CA ALA A 181 -2.36 5.71 -12.90
C ALA A 181 -3.05 7.10 -12.93
N ASN A 182 -2.53 8.08 -13.68
CA ASN A 182 -2.86 9.50 -13.55
C ASN A 182 -2.84 9.99 -12.08
N GLY A 183 -2.05 9.34 -11.25
CA GLY A 183 -1.92 9.53 -9.80
C GLY A 183 -0.67 10.31 -9.39
N ALA A 184 -0.31 10.21 -8.13
CA ALA A 184 0.75 10.99 -7.50
C ALA A 184 2.16 10.69 -8.04
N ALA A 185 2.38 9.54 -8.69
CA ALA A 185 3.65 9.17 -9.31
C ALA A 185 3.96 9.93 -10.60
N TYR A 186 3.00 10.60 -11.24
CA TYR A 186 3.06 11.10 -12.62
C TYR A 186 4.26 12.00 -12.95
N LYS A 187 4.81 12.71 -11.99
CA LYS A 187 6.05 13.49 -12.15
C LYS A 187 7.25 12.82 -11.52
N VAL A 188 7.06 12.22 -10.34
CA VAL A 188 8.16 11.69 -9.53
C VAL A 188 8.83 10.52 -10.23
N ALA A 189 8.08 9.49 -10.61
CA ALA A 189 8.64 8.29 -11.20
C ALA A 189 9.33 8.54 -12.56
N PRO A 190 8.70 9.22 -13.55
CA PRO A 190 9.38 9.52 -14.81
C PRO A 190 10.64 10.37 -14.64
N THR A 191 10.63 11.34 -13.71
CA THR A 191 11.79 12.18 -13.45
C THR A 191 12.95 11.38 -12.92
N ILE A 192 12.72 10.50 -11.93
CA ILE A 192 13.79 9.68 -11.32
C ILE A 192 14.40 8.75 -12.37
N PHE A 193 13.58 7.98 -13.09
CA PHE A 193 14.08 7.02 -14.09
C PHE A 193 14.85 7.73 -15.21
N SER A 194 14.37 8.87 -15.70
CA SER A 194 15.06 9.66 -16.71
C SER A 194 16.39 10.22 -16.20
N GLU A 195 16.44 10.73 -14.98
CA GLU A 195 17.67 11.27 -14.38
C GLU A 195 18.69 10.20 -14.01
N LEU A 196 18.26 8.95 -13.82
CA LEU A 196 19.13 7.79 -13.67
C LEU A 196 19.60 7.22 -15.03
N GLY A 197 19.14 7.77 -16.17
CA GLY A 197 19.61 7.42 -17.50
C GLY A 197 18.74 6.44 -18.27
N ALA A 198 17.59 6.01 -17.74
CA ALA A 198 16.67 5.11 -18.43
C ALA A 198 15.99 5.76 -19.64
N ASN A 199 15.66 4.95 -20.65
CA ASN A 199 14.76 5.35 -21.73
C ASN A 199 13.31 5.13 -21.28
N VAL A 200 12.62 6.21 -20.93
CA VAL A 200 11.33 6.19 -20.32
C VAL A 200 10.19 6.43 -21.32
N VAL A 201 9.22 5.55 -21.32
CA VAL A 201 7.91 5.75 -21.96
C VAL A 201 6.89 5.88 -20.83
N THR A 202 6.07 6.94 -20.83
CA THR A 202 5.01 7.12 -19.84
C THR A 202 3.64 6.91 -20.43
N ILE A 203 2.76 6.25 -19.70
CA ILE A 203 1.34 6.14 -19.97
C ILE A 203 0.57 6.58 -18.72
N ASN A 204 -0.67 7.03 -18.90
CA ASN A 204 -1.52 7.50 -17.81
C ASN A 204 -0.80 8.47 -16.86
N SER A 205 -0.14 9.49 -17.43
CA SER A 205 0.68 10.48 -16.72
C SER A 205 0.20 11.92 -16.89
N GLU A 206 -1.04 12.11 -17.36
CA GLU A 206 -1.68 13.40 -17.58
C GLU A 206 -2.94 13.53 -16.73
N PRO A 207 -2.80 13.75 -15.40
CA PRO A 207 -3.95 13.84 -14.52
C PRO A 207 -4.78 15.08 -14.82
N ASP A 208 -6.10 14.91 -14.95
CA ASP A 208 -7.09 15.98 -15.11
C ASP A 208 -7.98 16.20 -13.87
N GLY A 209 -7.69 15.46 -12.80
CA GLY A 209 -8.46 15.47 -11.56
C GLY A 209 -9.57 14.42 -11.48
N ASN A 210 -9.96 13.83 -12.61
CA ASN A 210 -11.07 12.86 -12.70
C ASN A 210 -10.63 11.49 -13.21
N ASN A 211 -9.48 11.39 -13.85
CA ASN A 211 -9.01 10.19 -14.54
C ASN A 211 -8.06 9.30 -13.71
N ILE A 212 -7.90 9.56 -12.42
CA ILE A 212 -7.07 8.73 -11.53
C ILE A 212 -7.61 7.30 -11.43
N ASN A 213 -6.76 6.30 -11.62
CA ASN A 213 -7.07 4.87 -11.59
C ASN A 213 -8.14 4.41 -12.61
N ASP A 214 -8.54 5.26 -13.56
CA ASP A 214 -9.57 4.88 -14.54
C ASP A 214 -8.97 3.91 -15.55
N LYS A 215 -9.21 2.61 -15.32
CA LYS A 215 -8.70 1.49 -16.15
C LYS A 215 -7.20 1.56 -16.41
N CYS A 216 -6.44 1.90 -15.38
CA CYS A 216 -4.98 2.04 -15.43
C CYS A 216 -4.34 1.78 -14.08
N GLY A 217 -3.00 1.78 -14.06
CA GLY A 217 -2.21 1.57 -12.87
C GLY A 217 -2.19 0.12 -12.38
N SER A 218 -1.80 -0.07 -11.12
CA SER A 218 -1.52 -1.40 -10.55
C SER A 218 -2.73 -2.35 -10.49
N THR A 219 -3.96 -1.83 -10.53
CA THR A 219 -5.18 -2.63 -10.53
C THR A 219 -5.70 -2.97 -11.93
N HIS A 220 -5.18 -2.31 -12.96
CA HIS A 220 -5.54 -2.50 -14.38
C HIS A 220 -4.30 -2.45 -15.28
N PRO A 221 -3.41 -3.45 -15.20
CA PRO A 221 -2.13 -3.45 -15.91
C PRO A 221 -2.22 -3.84 -17.40
N GLU A 222 -3.41 -4.12 -17.94
CA GLU A 222 -3.59 -4.66 -19.29
C GLU A 222 -2.97 -3.75 -20.36
N LYS A 223 -3.14 -2.44 -20.21
CA LYS A 223 -2.54 -1.46 -21.12
C LYS A 223 -1.02 -1.42 -21.01
N LEU A 224 -0.49 -1.55 -19.80
CA LEU A 224 0.94 -1.63 -19.57
C LEU A 224 1.54 -2.87 -20.22
N GLN A 225 0.89 -4.05 -20.12
CA GLN A 225 1.32 -5.29 -20.76
C GLN A 225 1.46 -5.12 -22.28
N GLU A 226 0.45 -4.53 -22.94
CA GLU A 226 0.49 -4.23 -24.36
C GLU A 226 1.62 -3.26 -24.75
N ASP A 227 1.79 -2.18 -23.96
CA ASP A 227 2.77 -1.14 -24.29
C ASP A 227 4.21 -1.58 -24.01
N VAL A 228 4.47 -2.45 -23.04
CA VAL A 228 5.79 -3.08 -22.83
C VAL A 228 6.21 -3.85 -24.07
N VAL A 229 5.36 -4.73 -24.59
CA VAL A 229 5.65 -5.53 -25.79
C VAL A 229 5.78 -4.64 -27.02
N LYS A 230 4.85 -3.72 -27.23
CA LYS A 230 4.84 -2.78 -28.36
C LYS A 230 6.11 -1.93 -28.42
N HIS A 231 6.56 -1.42 -27.28
CA HIS A 231 7.75 -0.57 -27.19
C HIS A 231 9.04 -1.38 -27.07
N LYS A 232 8.97 -2.70 -26.97
CA LYS A 232 10.11 -3.60 -26.69
C LYS A 232 10.88 -3.09 -25.47
N ALA A 233 10.15 -2.81 -24.39
CA ALA A 233 10.75 -2.36 -23.14
C ALA A 233 11.32 -3.55 -22.34
N ASN A 234 12.29 -3.32 -21.48
CA ASN A 234 12.84 -4.34 -20.62
C ASN A 234 11.87 -4.71 -19.51
N LEU A 235 11.07 -3.74 -19.05
CA LEU A 235 10.02 -3.95 -18.04
C LEU A 235 9.00 -2.82 -18.09
N GLY A 236 7.81 -3.11 -17.54
CA GLY A 236 6.76 -2.15 -17.24
C GLY A 236 6.57 -2.03 -15.73
N LEU A 237 6.16 -0.84 -15.27
CA LEU A 237 5.99 -0.53 -13.85
C LEU A 237 4.69 0.25 -13.69
N ALA A 238 3.70 -0.34 -13.00
CA ALA A 238 2.40 0.26 -12.74
C ALA A 238 2.27 0.64 -11.26
N TYR A 239 1.95 1.90 -11.01
CA TYR A 239 1.67 2.42 -9.68
C TYR A 239 0.15 2.50 -9.45
N ASP A 240 -0.28 2.65 -8.20
CA ASP A 240 -1.63 3.06 -7.89
C ASP A 240 -1.73 4.59 -7.67
N GLY A 241 -2.92 5.08 -7.38
CA GLY A 241 -3.19 6.53 -7.36
C GLY A 241 -2.33 7.33 -6.39
N ASP A 242 -1.90 6.79 -5.26
CA ASP A 242 -0.99 7.44 -4.30
C ASP A 242 0.41 6.82 -4.27
N ALA A 243 0.68 5.91 -5.21
CA ALA A 243 1.98 5.32 -5.49
C ALA A 243 2.64 4.62 -4.27
N ASP A 244 1.84 4.05 -3.39
CA ASP A 244 2.32 3.20 -2.31
C ASP A 244 2.45 1.72 -2.73
N ARG A 245 1.99 1.38 -3.96
CA ARG A 245 2.03 0.04 -4.58
C ARG A 245 2.76 0.03 -5.90
N LEU A 246 3.29 -1.16 -6.24
CA LEU A 246 3.91 -1.48 -7.51
C LEU A 246 3.46 -2.84 -8.00
N ILE A 247 3.02 -2.90 -9.26
CA ILE A 247 2.93 -4.13 -10.06
C ILE A 247 3.86 -3.96 -11.26
N ALA A 248 4.67 -4.98 -11.56
CA ALA A 248 5.56 -4.95 -12.70
C ALA A 248 5.05 -5.85 -13.83
N VAL A 249 5.62 -5.63 -15.03
CA VAL A 249 5.37 -6.42 -16.24
C VAL A 249 6.73 -6.74 -16.86
N ASP A 250 6.96 -8.00 -17.21
CA ASP A 250 8.18 -8.44 -17.88
C ASP A 250 8.21 -8.04 -19.37
N GLU A 251 9.32 -8.25 -20.04
CA GLU A 251 9.52 -7.91 -21.46
C GLU A 251 8.60 -8.67 -22.42
N ASN A 252 7.96 -9.76 -21.95
CA ASN A 252 7.01 -10.57 -22.71
C ASN A 252 5.56 -10.14 -22.47
N GLY A 253 5.30 -9.19 -21.57
CA GLY A 253 3.96 -8.72 -21.20
C GLY A 253 3.32 -9.52 -20.07
N ASN A 254 4.04 -10.38 -19.35
CA ASN A 254 3.52 -11.09 -18.20
C ASN A 254 3.58 -10.25 -16.93
N ILE A 255 2.58 -10.41 -16.06
CA ILE A 255 2.53 -9.72 -14.77
C ILE A 255 3.57 -10.33 -13.82
N VAL A 256 4.30 -9.45 -13.14
CA VAL A 256 5.19 -9.74 -12.02
C VAL A 256 4.63 -8.99 -10.81
N ASP A 257 3.86 -9.70 -9.98
CA ASP A 257 3.12 -9.11 -8.87
C ASP A 257 3.99 -8.85 -7.64
N GLY A 258 3.36 -8.35 -6.55
CA GLY A 258 4.06 -8.04 -5.31
C GLY A 258 4.78 -9.24 -4.70
N ASP A 259 4.24 -10.45 -4.81
CA ASP A 259 4.88 -11.65 -4.28
C ASP A 259 6.19 -11.97 -5.02
N HIS A 260 6.19 -11.88 -6.35
CA HIS A 260 7.40 -12.05 -7.17
C HIS A 260 8.45 -10.98 -6.81
N ILE A 261 8.04 -9.71 -6.72
CA ILE A 261 8.97 -8.61 -6.43
C ILE A 261 9.54 -8.75 -5.02
N MET A 262 8.73 -9.17 -4.05
CA MET A 262 9.18 -9.42 -2.67
C MET A 262 10.21 -10.53 -2.59
N VAL A 263 9.98 -11.67 -3.22
CA VAL A 263 10.95 -12.79 -3.17
C VAL A 263 12.24 -12.45 -3.91
N LEU A 264 12.15 -11.76 -5.05
CA LEU A 264 13.33 -11.27 -5.77
C LEU A 264 14.16 -10.30 -4.93
N SER A 265 13.48 -9.35 -4.27
CA SER A 265 14.11 -8.38 -3.37
C SER A 265 14.75 -9.06 -2.17
N ALA A 266 14.07 -10.06 -1.58
CA ALA A 266 14.59 -10.82 -0.45
C ALA A 266 15.85 -11.62 -0.82
N ILE A 267 15.85 -12.31 -1.97
CA ILE A 267 17.03 -13.04 -2.49
C ILE A 267 18.19 -12.06 -2.70
N HIS A 268 17.93 -10.93 -3.35
CA HIS A 268 18.94 -9.91 -3.62
C HIS A 268 19.55 -9.33 -2.33
N LEU A 269 18.71 -8.94 -1.37
CA LEU A 269 19.17 -8.42 -0.09
C LEU A 269 19.92 -9.48 0.71
N LYS A 270 19.46 -10.74 0.70
CA LYS A 270 20.16 -11.85 1.35
C LYS A 270 21.55 -12.08 0.76
N ASN A 271 21.66 -12.14 -0.56
CA ASN A 271 22.93 -12.32 -1.26
C ASN A 271 23.94 -11.20 -0.94
N LYS A 272 23.44 -10.01 -0.61
CA LYS A 272 24.25 -8.86 -0.16
C LYS A 272 24.48 -8.84 1.36
N GLY A 273 23.96 -9.79 2.12
CA GLY A 273 24.03 -9.82 3.58
C GLY A 273 23.25 -8.69 4.25
N LYS A 274 22.19 -8.19 3.59
CA LYS A 274 21.35 -7.05 4.03
C LYS A 274 19.93 -7.44 4.40
N LEU A 275 19.50 -8.68 4.20
CA LEU A 275 18.18 -9.13 4.66
C LEU A 275 18.27 -9.45 6.17
N ALA A 276 17.56 -8.68 6.97
CA ALA A 276 17.59 -8.84 8.43
C ALA A 276 17.08 -10.24 8.83
N GLN A 277 17.93 -11.01 9.51
CA GLN A 277 17.65 -12.37 9.99
C GLN A 277 17.21 -13.33 8.86
N ASP A 278 17.62 -13.07 7.62
CA ASP A 278 17.19 -13.80 6.42
C ASP A 278 15.66 -13.98 6.35
N THR A 279 14.89 -12.96 6.78
CA THR A 279 13.43 -13.06 6.93
C THR A 279 12.69 -12.03 6.08
N LEU A 280 11.66 -12.51 5.36
CA LEU A 280 10.67 -11.71 4.64
C LEU A 280 9.32 -11.76 5.37
N VAL A 281 8.72 -10.61 5.62
CA VAL A 281 7.38 -10.52 6.22
C VAL A 281 6.31 -10.46 5.14
N VAL A 282 5.35 -11.39 5.19
CA VAL A 282 4.26 -11.54 4.20
C VAL A 282 2.92 -11.65 4.89
N THR A 283 1.84 -11.60 4.13
CA THR A 283 0.50 -11.87 4.67
C THR A 283 0.04 -13.29 4.37
N VAL A 284 -1.00 -13.73 5.05
CA VAL A 284 -1.66 -15.02 4.75
C VAL A 284 -2.22 -15.10 3.32
N MET A 285 -2.26 -13.99 2.58
CA MET A 285 -2.73 -13.95 1.18
C MET A 285 -1.60 -14.14 0.16
N SER A 286 -0.34 -14.09 0.57
CA SER A 286 0.78 -14.35 -0.35
C SER A 286 0.68 -15.75 -0.94
N ASN A 287 0.93 -15.87 -2.24
CA ASN A 287 0.80 -17.12 -2.99
C ASN A 287 1.71 -18.21 -2.41
N ILE A 288 1.27 -19.47 -2.43
CA ILE A 288 2.09 -20.60 -1.96
C ILE A 288 3.42 -20.70 -2.72
N GLY A 289 3.46 -20.26 -3.97
CA GLY A 289 4.68 -20.19 -4.77
C GLY A 289 5.77 -19.35 -4.12
N LEU A 290 5.40 -18.24 -3.46
CA LEU A 290 6.35 -17.44 -2.68
C LEU A 290 6.93 -18.25 -1.52
N THR A 291 6.09 -19.04 -0.83
CA THR A 291 6.54 -19.89 0.28
C THR A 291 7.54 -20.94 -0.19
N ILE A 292 7.28 -21.56 -1.33
CA ILE A 292 8.16 -22.56 -1.93
C ILE A 292 9.49 -21.91 -2.33
N ALA A 293 9.43 -20.81 -3.08
CA ALA A 293 10.63 -20.09 -3.53
C ALA A 293 11.48 -19.56 -2.34
N ALA A 294 10.85 -19.01 -1.31
CA ALA A 294 11.55 -18.56 -0.11
C ALA A 294 12.31 -19.71 0.55
N LYS A 295 11.68 -20.88 0.70
CA LYS A 295 12.30 -22.09 1.27
C LYS A 295 13.49 -22.56 0.45
N GLU A 296 13.39 -22.60 -0.88
CA GLU A 296 14.46 -23.01 -1.78
C GLU A 296 15.69 -22.10 -1.68
N HIS A 297 15.46 -20.80 -1.43
CA HIS A 297 16.53 -19.82 -1.26
C HIS A 297 16.94 -19.60 0.20
N GLY A 298 16.42 -20.43 1.13
CA GLY A 298 16.75 -20.36 2.56
C GLY A 298 16.31 -19.05 3.21
N ILE A 299 15.20 -18.46 2.75
CA ILE A 299 14.58 -17.27 3.32
C ILE A 299 13.48 -17.72 4.27
N ASN A 300 13.49 -17.19 5.50
CA ASN A 300 12.43 -17.40 6.46
C ASN A 300 11.23 -16.50 6.14
N LEU A 301 10.02 -16.98 6.42
CA LEU A 301 8.81 -16.18 6.30
C LEU A 301 8.20 -15.91 7.66
N ALA A 302 7.90 -14.63 7.94
CA ALA A 302 7.04 -14.21 9.03
C ALA A 302 5.67 -13.85 8.43
N THR A 303 4.63 -14.65 8.74
CA THR A 303 3.31 -14.50 8.13
C THR A 303 2.35 -13.79 9.07
N THR A 304 1.71 -12.73 8.58
CA THR A 304 0.77 -11.90 9.33
C THR A 304 -0.66 -12.00 8.79
N ALA A 305 -1.60 -11.40 9.50
CA ALA A 305 -2.94 -11.13 8.96
C ALA A 305 -2.86 -10.13 7.79
N VAL A 306 -3.93 -10.07 6.98
CA VAL A 306 -4.02 -9.14 5.84
C VAL A 306 -4.09 -7.70 6.32
N GLY A 307 -3.26 -6.86 5.74
CA GLY A 307 -3.18 -5.43 5.99
C GLY A 307 -1.73 -4.99 6.27
N ASP A 308 -1.31 -3.95 5.57
CA ASP A 308 0.02 -3.36 5.64
C ASP A 308 0.46 -3.00 7.07
N ARG A 309 -0.51 -2.64 7.90
CA ARG A 309 -0.30 -2.35 9.31
C ARG A 309 0.27 -3.55 10.07
N TYR A 310 -0.28 -4.75 9.87
CA TYR A 310 0.20 -5.96 10.55
C TYR A 310 1.59 -6.36 10.06
N VAL A 311 1.85 -6.17 8.76
CA VAL A 311 3.18 -6.37 8.17
C VAL A 311 4.20 -5.44 8.85
N LEU A 312 3.91 -4.15 8.90
CA LEU A 312 4.78 -3.15 9.51
C LEU A 312 5.00 -3.41 11.02
N GLU A 313 3.94 -3.77 11.73
CA GLU A 313 4.00 -4.08 13.16
C GLU A 313 4.93 -5.27 13.43
N GLU A 314 4.81 -6.35 12.67
CA GLU A 314 5.70 -7.51 12.75
C GLU A 314 7.14 -7.13 12.42
N MET A 315 7.37 -6.35 11.35
CA MET A 315 8.71 -5.88 10.99
C MET A 315 9.37 -5.10 12.12
N LYS A 316 8.63 -4.19 12.76
CA LYS A 316 9.14 -3.38 13.88
C LYS A 316 9.43 -4.21 15.12
N ASN A 317 8.51 -5.10 15.49
CA ASN A 317 8.61 -5.89 16.73
C ASN A 317 9.74 -6.92 16.67
N SER A 318 9.97 -7.50 15.49
CA SER A 318 10.95 -8.57 15.28
C SER A 318 12.26 -8.07 14.65
N GLY A 319 12.32 -6.79 14.23
CA GLY A 319 13.53 -6.19 13.64
C GLY A 319 13.79 -6.64 12.20
N TYR A 320 12.74 -6.93 11.44
CA TYR A 320 12.82 -7.26 10.02
C TYR A 320 12.79 -5.98 9.17
N ASN A 321 13.45 -5.99 8.00
CA ASN A 321 13.60 -4.81 7.16
C ASN A 321 12.92 -4.90 5.78
N LEU A 322 12.34 -6.06 5.42
CA LEU A 322 11.57 -6.24 4.19
C LEU A 322 10.26 -6.96 4.47
N GLY A 323 9.17 -6.44 3.95
CA GLY A 323 7.86 -7.07 4.01
C GLY A 323 6.86 -6.40 3.08
N GLY A 324 5.69 -7.03 2.90
CA GLY A 324 4.65 -6.46 2.07
C GLY A 324 3.49 -7.41 1.76
N GLU A 325 2.77 -7.07 0.70
CA GLU A 325 1.57 -7.75 0.26
C GLU A 325 1.63 -8.06 -1.25
N GLN A 326 0.96 -9.11 -1.69
CA GLN A 326 0.81 -9.47 -3.10
C GLN A 326 0.28 -8.29 -3.96
N SER A 327 -0.54 -7.42 -3.37
CA SER A 327 -1.06 -6.22 -4.03
C SER A 327 0.00 -5.20 -4.46
N GLY A 328 1.27 -5.44 -4.13
CA GLY A 328 2.40 -4.57 -4.46
C GLY A 328 2.74 -3.52 -3.41
N HIS A 329 2.08 -3.52 -2.24
CA HIS A 329 2.46 -2.66 -1.11
C HIS A 329 3.67 -3.27 -0.41
N MET A 330 4.86 -2.76 -0.72
CA MET A 330 6.14 -3.29 -0.22
C MET A 330 6.87 -2.25 0.63
N ILE A 331 7.33 -2.68 1.80
CA ILE A 331 8.02 -1.87 2.80
C ILE A 331 9.49 -2.28 2.84
N PHE A 332 10.37 -1.36 2.49
CA PHE A 332 11.81 -1.46 2.71
C PHE A 332 12.15 -0.56 3.92
N LEU A 333 12.08 -1.11 5.12
CA LEU A 333 12.10 -0.34 6.37
C LEU A 333 13.41 0.43 6.61
N ASP A 334 14.51 0.00 6.00
CA ASP A 334 15.78 0.73 6.02
C ASP A 334 15.70 2.08 5.28
N TYR A 335 14.71 2.23 4.39
CA TYR A 335 14.56 3.42 3.55
C TYR A 335 13.28 4.19 3.82
N ASN A 336 12.14 3.52 3.96
CA ASN A 336 10.87 4.20 4.20
C ASN A 336 10.01 3.43 5.23
N THR A 337 9.10 4.13 5.90
CA THR A 337 8.28 3.63 6.99
C THR A 337 6.92 3.08 6.56
N THR A 338 6.63 3.11 5.27
CA THR A 338 5.41 2.61 4.65
C THR A 338 5.73 2.03 3.27
N GLY A 339 4.78 1.38 2.63
CA GLY A 339 4.92 0.95 1.25
C GLY A 339 5.28 2.11 0.32
N ASP A 340 6.19 1.85 -0.60
CA ASP A 340 6.70 2.85 -1.54
C ASP A 340 6.88 2.20 -2.92
N GLY A 341 5.88 2.42 -3.80
CA GLY A 341 5.88 1.84 -5.13
C GLY A 341 7.02 2.36 -6.00
N VAL A 342 7.39 3.64 -5.83
CA VAL A 342 8.51 4.23 -6.59
C VAL A 342 9.84 3.64 -6.11
N LEU A 343 10.06 3.54 -4.81
CA LEU A 343 11.24 2.86 -4.25
C LEU A 343 11.34 1.41 -4.72
N SER A 344 10.21 0.67 -4.63
CA SER A 344 10.12 -0.73 -5.05
C SER A 344 10.48 -0.90 -6.53
N SER A 345 10.03 0.02 -7.38
CA SER A 345 10.35 0.01 -8.81
C SER A 345 11.85 0.26 -9.09
N LEU A 346 12.47 1.13 -8.32
CA LEU A 346 13.91 1.39 -8.41
C LEU A 346 14.74 0.18 -7.95
N VAL A 347 14.35 -0.46 -6.85
CA VAL A 347 15.00 -1.68 -6.37
C VAL A 347 14.89 -2.80 -7.40
N LEU A 348 13.70 -3.02 -7.98
CA LEU A 348 13.50 -4.02 -9.02
C LEU A 348 14.35 -3.73 -10.27
N ALA A 349 14.37 -2.48 -10.74
CA ALA A 349 15.19 -2.07 -11.88
C ALA A 349 16.69 -2.27 -11.59
N GLN A 350 17.15 -1.98 -10.37
CA GLN A 350 18.52 -2.25 -9.95
C GLN A 350 18.83 -3.75 -9.98
N ILE A 351 17.94 -4.62 -9.51
CA ILE A 351 18.10 -6.08 -9.55
C ILE A 351 18.27 -6.56 -10.99
N VAL A 352 17.39 -6.12 -11.90
CA VAL A 352 17.48 -6.46 -13.33
C VAL A 352 18.83 -6.09 -13.94
N LEU A 353 19.32 -4.88 -13.62
CA LEU A 353 20.60 -4.40 -14.15
C LEU A 353 21.82 -5.10 -13.53
N GLU A 354 21.83 -5.34 -12.24
CA GLU A 354 22.95 -5.99 -11.54
C GLU A 354 23.06 -7.48 -11.91
N GLU A 355 21.94 -8.18 -12.07
CA GLU A 355 21.92 -9.59 -12.47
C GLU A 355 22.18 -9.76 -13.98
N GLY A 356 21.95 -8.71 -14.79
CA GLY A 356 22.13 -8.75 -16.25
C GLY A 356 21.19 -9.74 -16.94
N LYS A 357 20.02 -10.01 -16.35
CA LYS A 357 18.99 -10.93 -16.83
C LYS A 357 17.71 -10.17 -17.14
N ASN A 358 16.89 -10.74 -18.03
CA ASN A 358 15.54 -10.23 -18.25
C ASN A 358 14.65 -10.44 -17.02
N LEU A 359 13.62 -9.61 -16.87
CA LEU A 359 12.72 -9.73 -15.73
C LEU A 359 11.97 -11.06 -15.73
N SER A 360 11.61 -11.61 -16.90
CA SER A 360 10.99 -12.94 -17.01
C SER A 360 11.87 -14.07 -16.47
N GLU A 361 13.20 -14.00 -16.72
CA GLU A 361 14.17 -14.99 -16.20
C GLU A 361 14.30 -14.87 -14.67
N LEU A 362 14.27 -13.65 -14.15
CA LEU A 362 14.32 -13.42 -12.70
C LEU A 362 13.02 -13.84 -12.02
N ALA A 363 11.88 -13.50 -12.59
CA ALA A 363 10.56 -13.86 -12.04
C ALA A 363 10.30 -15.37 -12.03
N ALA A 364 10.97 -16.15 -12.89
CA ALA A 364 10.89 -17.61 -12.90
C ALA A 364 11.41 -18.28 -11.61
N VAL A 365 12.01 -17.53 -10.68
CA VAL A 365 12.35 -18.02 -9.33
C VAL A 365 11.12 -18.43 -8.54
N MET A 366 9.95 -17.91 -8.87
CA MET A 366 8.68 -18.21 -8.23
C MET A 366 7.66 -18.67 -9.27
N THR A 367 7.05 -19.83 -9.04
CA THR A 367 5.87 -20.26 -9.80
C THR A 367 4.63 -19.73 -9.14
N GLN A 368 3.80 -18.98 -9.86
CA GLN A 368 2.50 -18.53 -9.35
C GLN A 368 1.49 -19.66 -9.49
N TYR A 369 0.99 -20.15 -8.38
CA TYR A 369 -0.05 -21.17 -8.35
C TYR A 369 -1.42 -20.55 -8.58
N PRO A 370 -2.29 -21.19 -9.38
CA PRO A 370 -3.70 -20.84 -9.47
C PRO A 370 -4.35 -20.68 -8.10
N GLN A 371 -5.22 -19.67 -7.98
CA GLN A 371 -5.94 -19.37 -6.74
C GLN A 371 -7.43 -19.25 -7.03
N VAL A 372 -8.25 -19.76 -6.13
CA VAL A 372 -9.70 -19.56 -6.15
C VAL A 372 -10.17 -19.02 -4.81
N LEU A 373 -11.10 -18.06 -4.84
CA LEU A 373 -11.72 -17.47 -3.66
C LEU A 373 -13.24 -17.55 -3.79
N VAL A 374 -13.88 -18.36 -2.95
CA VAL A 374 -15.34 -18.51 -2.91
C VAL A 374 -15.87 -18.00 -1.57
N ASN A 375 -16.99 -17.27 -1.62
CA ASN A 375 -17.62 -16.70 -0.44
C ASN A 375 -18.81 -17.53 0.03
N ALA A 376 -18.79 -18.05 1.25
CA ALA A 376 -19.92 -18.67 1.93
C ALA A 376 -20.67 -17.56 2.70
N ARG A 377 -21.86 -17.16 2.24
CA ARG A 377 -22.71 -16.17 2.94
C ARG A 377 -23.41 -16.82 4.12
N ILE A 378 -23.06 -16.42 5.33
CA ILE A 378 -23.61 -16.93 6.58
C ILE A 378 -23.86 -15.80 7.56
N LYS A 379 -24.76 -16.00 8.54
CA LYS A 379 -25.07 -15.00 9.55
C LYS A 379 -23.84 -14.64 10.38
N ASN A 380 -23.71 -13.37 10.75
CA ASN A 380 -22.56 -12.86 11.53
C ASN A 380 -22.31 -13.66 12.82
N GLU A 381 -23.36 -14.11 13.51
CA GLU A 381 -23.29 -14.89 14.75
C GLU A 381 -22.65 -16.29 14.56
N ASN A 382 -22.62 -16.79 13.33
CA ASN A 382 -22.14 -18.12 12.98
C ASN A 382 -20.80 -18.14 12.25
N LYS A 383 -20.33 -17.00 11.73
CA LYS A 383 -19.16 -16.94 10.84
C LYS A 383 -17.85 -17.46 11.46
N ASN A 384 -17.75 -17.55 12.79
CA ASN A 384 -16.59 -18.10 13.49
C ASN A 384 -16.78 -19.57 13.91
N LYS A 385 -17.97 -20.17 13.68
CA LYS A 385 -18.31 -21.50 14.18
C LYS A 385 -17.97 -22.63 13.21
N TYR A 386 -17.59 -22.35 11.96
CA TYR A 386 -17.33 -23.38 10.94
C TYR A 386 -16.32 -24.43 11.42
N MET A 387 -15.32 -24.02 12.23
CA MET A 387 -14.34 -24.94 12.80
C MET A 387 -14.87 -25.78 13.98
N GLU A 388 -16.10 -25.59 14.44
CA GLU A 388 -16.71 -26.43 15.49
C GLU A 388 -17.25 -27.73 14.91
N TYR A 389 -17.46 -27.84 13.59
CA TYR A 389 -18.00 -29.00 12.89
C TYR A 389 -16.90 -29.94 12.45
N PRO A 390 -16.89 -31.22 12.99
CA PRO A 390 -15.87 -32.22 12.66
C PRO A 390 -15.78 -32.54 11.17
N GLU A 391 -16.92 -32.53 10.46
CA GLU A 391 -16.98 -32.85 9.03
C GLU A 391 -16.24 -31.75 8.19
N ILE A 392 -16.36 -30.51 8.59
CA ILE A 392 -15.64 -29.41 7.91
C ILE A 392 -14.14 -29.53 8.15
N LYS A 393 -13.71 -29.81 9.38
CA LYS A 393 -12.30 -30.07 9.69
C LYS A 393 -11.74 -31.23 8.88
N TYR A 394 -12.48 -32.33 8.84
CA TYR A 394 -12.05 -33.50 8.08
C TYR A 394 -11.89 -33.20 6.58
N GLU A 395 -12.82 -32.42 6.01
CA GLU A 395 -12.76 -32.07 4.61
C GLU A 395 -11.57 -31.10 4.31
N ILE A 396 -11.29 -30.15 5.19
CA ILE A 396 -10.08 -29.30 5.08
C ILE A 396 -8.82 -30.17 5.07
N GLU A 397 -8.67 -31.07 6.07
CA GLU A 397 -7.49 -31.95 6.16
C GLU A 397 -7.39 -32.89 4.94
N ARG A 398 -8.53 -33.33 4.39
CA ARG A 398 -8.57 -34.16 3.18
C ARG A 398 -8.04 -33.39 1.97
N ILE A 399 -8.49 -32.13 1.80
CA ILE A 399 -8.07 -31.26 0.68
C ILE A 399 -6.58 -30.94 0.84
N GLU A 400 -6.12 -30.55 2.02
CA GLU A 400 -4.69 -30.25 2.27
C GLU A 400 -3.79 -31.44 1.93
N LYS A 401 -4.21 -32.66 2.27
CA LYS A 401 -3.47 -33.87 1.89
C LYS A 401 -3.47 -34.17 0.39
N LEU A 402 -4.53 -33.80 -0.33
CA LEU A 402 -4.59 -33.99 -1.78
C LEU A 402 -3.68 -32.99 -2.49
N LEU A 403 -3.55 -31.76 -1.94
CA LEU A 403 -2.70 -30.72 -2.51
C LEU A 403 -1.19 -30.93 -2.24
N ASP A 404 -0.83 -31.84 -1.32
CA ASP A 404 0.51 -32.40 -1.02
C ASP A 404 1.68 -31.41 -1.14
N GLY A 405 1.56 -30.25 -0.50
CA GLY A 405 2.62 -29.22 -0.48
C GLY A 405 2.69 -28.33 -1.72
N CYS A 406 1.90 -28.61 -2.77
CA CYS A 406 1.76 -27.76 -3.96
C CYS A 406 0.46 -26.94 -3.94
N GLY A 407 -0.19 -26.83 -2.78
CA GLY A 407 -1.39 -26.06 -2.58
C GLY A 407 -1.73 -25.89 -1.11
N ARG A 408 -2.79 -25.15 -0.82
CA ARG A 408 -3.27 -24.91 0.55
C ARG A 408 -4.75 -24.53 0.59
N VAL A 409 -5.32 -24.66 1.78
CA VAL A 409 -6.65 -24.16 2.12
C VAL A 409 -6.53 -23.02 3.12
N LEU A 410 -7.16 -21.89 2.84
CA LEU A 410 -7.27 -20.76 3.78
C LEU A 410 -8.74 -20.37 3.93
N ILE A 411 -9.27 -20.53 5.15
CA ILE A 411 -10.64 -20.13 5.47
C ILE A 411 -10.59 -19.01 6.50
N ARG A 412 -11.29 -17.91 6.20
CA ARG A 412 -11.35 -16.77 7.12
C ARG A 412 -12.72 -16.12 7.13
N PRO A 413 -13.25 -15.73 8.29
CA PRO A 413 -14.43 -14.89 8.38
C PRO A 413 -14.12 -13.48 7.88
N SER A 414 -15.09 -12.86 7.17
CA SER A 414 -15.00 -11.45 6.80
C SER A 414 -15.14 -10.56 8.04
N GLY A 415 -14.31 -9.54 8.15
CA GLY A 415 -14.40 -8.56 9.22
C GLY A 415 -15.67 -7.71 9.14
N THR A 416 -16.10 -7.37 7.92
CA THR A 416 -17.18 -6.40 7.65
C THR A 416 -18.47 -7.01 7.13
N GLU A 417 -18.41 -8.16 6.45
CA GLU A 417 -19.54 -8.78 5.77
C GLU A 417 -20.00 -10.07 6.48
N PRO A 418 -21.26 -10.47 6.33
CA PRO A 418 -21.80 -11.72 6.88
C PRO A 418 -21.41 -12.91 6.00
N LEU A 419 -20.13 -13.22 5.90
CA LEU A 419 -19.61 -14.32 5.10
C LEU A 419 -18.29 -14.87 5.64
N VAL A 420 -17.98 -16.10 5.23
CA VAL A 420 -16.68 -16.74 5.35
C VAL A 420 -16.07 -16.87 3.96
N ARG A 421 -14.81 -16.51 3.83
CA ARG A 421 -14.03 -16.61 2.60
C ARG A 421 -13.26 -17.93 2.62
N VAL A 422 -13.47 -18.75 1.60
CA VAL A 422 -12.75 -20.00 1.37
C VAL A 422 -11.84 -19.79 0.19
N MET A 423 -10.54 -19.83 0.43
CA MET A 423 -9.50 -19.68 -0.59
C MET A 423 -8.73 -21.00 -0.68
N LEU A 424 -8.54 -21.47 -1.91
CA LEU A 424 -7.68 -22.59 -2.24
C LEU A 424 -6.63 -22.16 -3.26
N GLU A 425 -5.43 -22.69 -3.13
CA GLU A 425 -4.36 -22.63 -4.11
C GLU A 425 -3.94 -24.04 -4.48
N GLY A 426 -3.51 -24.25 -5.73
CA GLY A 426 -3.05 -25.56 -6.22
C GLY A 426 -2.67 -25.50 -7.69
N GLU A 427 -2.09 -26.57 -8.22
CA GLU A 427 -1.58 -26.62 -9.60
C GLU A 427 -2.69 -26.57 -10.66
N ASN A 428 -3.86 -27.15 -10.37
CA ASN A 428 -4.97 -27.27 -11.31
C ASN A 428 -6.14 -26.38 -10.91
N GLN A 429 -6.43 -25.36 -11.72
CA GLN A 429 -7.50 -24.38 -11.48
C GLN A 429 -8.89 -25.04 -11.40
N GLU A 430 -9.19 -26.06 -12.20
CA GLU A 430 -10.50 -26.73 -12.21
C GLU A 430 -10.68 -27.54 -10.94
N GLU A 431 -9.68 -28.30 -10.52
CA GLU A 431 -9.72 -29.09 -9.29
C GLU A 431 -9.91 -28.23 -8.04
N ILE A 432 -9.13 -27.13 -7.90
CA ILE A 432 -9.29 -26.25 -6.74
C ILE A 432 -10.64 -25.53 -6.75
N ASN A 433 -11.23 -25.24 -7.91
CA ASN A 433 -12.57 -24.70 -8.02
C ASN A 433 -13.61 -25.68 -7.49
N GLU A 434 -13.55 -26.96 -7.89
CA GLU A 434 -14.46 -27.99 -7.43
C GLU A 434 -14.34 -28.20 -5.92
N MET A 435 -13.11 -28.30 -5.40
CA MET A 435 -12.84 -28.45 -3.97
C MET A 435 -13.35 -27.25 -3.16
N ALA A 436 -13.13 -26.02 -3.63
CA ALA A 436 -13.56 -24.81 -2.94
C ALA A 436 -15.08 -24.70 -2.87
N ASN A 437 -15.78 -24.97 -3.97
CA ASN A 437 -17.25 -24.98 -4.00
C ASN A 437 -17.82 -26.08 -3.13
N GLY A 438 -17.28 -27.31 -3.19
CA GLY A 438 -17.70 -28.42 -2.33
C GLY A 438 -17.53 -28.09 -0.84
N LEU A 439 -16.44 -27.43 -0.46
CA LEU A 439 -16.19 -26.99 0.91
C LEU A 439 -17.16 -25.88 1.34
N VAL A 440 -17.46 -24.92 0.46
CA VAL A 440 -18.47 -23.88 0.69
C VAL A 440 -19.87 -24.50 0.88
N ASP A 441 -20.28 -25.46 0.03
CA ASP A 441 -21.56 -26.14 0.14
C ASP A 441 -21.66 -26.94 1.47
N LEU A 442 -20.58 -27.60 1.88
CA LEU A 442 -20.51 -28.27 3.17
C LEU A 442 -20.68 -27.25 4.33
N ILE A 443 -19.98 -26.12 4.30
CA ILE A 443 -20.11 -25.06 5.30
C ILE A 443 -21.57 -24.56 5.37
N LEU A 444 -22.18 -24.24 4.22
CA LEU A 444 -23.56 -23.75 4.15
C LEU A 444 -24.58 -24.78 4.62
N SER A 445 -24.30 -26.09 4.46
CA SER A 445 -25.21 -27.17 4.92
C SER A 445 -25.19 -27.38 6.43
N LYS A 446 -24.14 -26.91 7.12
CA LYS A 446 -23.94 -27.16 8.57
C LYS A 446 -24.24 -25.90 9.42
N ILE A 447 -24.18 -24.72 8.81
CA ILE A 447 -24.33 -23.42 9.48
C ILE A 447 -25.54 -22.66 8.96
#